data_b45bfd6c09260445478cd2a0bd36a970
#
_entry.id   b45bfd6c09260445478cd2a0bd36a970
#
_cell.length_a   1.000
_cell.length_b   1.000
_cell.length_c   1.000
_cell.angle_alpha   90.00
_cell.angle_beta   90.00
_cell.angle_gamma   90.00
#
_symmetry.space_group_name_H-M   'P 1'
#
loop_
_entity.id
_entity.type
_entity.pdbx_description
1 polymer ?
#
loop_
_entity_poly.entity_id
_entity_poly.type
_entity_poly.pdbx_seq_one_letter_code
_entity_poly.pdbx_strand_id
1 'polypeptide(L)'
;MIPVRRILLLIALAAVAVSLFAESAANEVDAVFPDARALYLDLHQHPELSGHEVQTAATMAAKLRALGYDVTEHVGGTGMVALLKNGPGPTIMLRTELDALPVEEKTGLPYASKVRTKDDSGVDVPVMHACGHDVHMASLYGTAAIMARTKQTWHGTLMLIGQPAEETIGGATGMVKDGLFTRFPRPDVAVALHVFNELPAGHVSIVPGIYDSNADSLRLTIYGKGGHGARPEATIDPIVIAARTILALQTIASREVKPGELAIITVGYVRAGTKNNIIPDQAELGLTVRTYKPEIRKQVLAAISRIAKAEAEGAGAPREPSIVNYEKTDAVYNNPALVERLRAPLDAALGHDNVSIDQPKTGSEDFSVFVEQGIPGFYFNLGGAYPDKFAQAKAAGVPLPSNHSSLFAPDVDPSLHTAITAEVAVLRNLLSSSSDELKRLTAQSHP
;
A
#
# COMPACT_ATOMS: atom_id res chain seq x y z
N MET A 1 -10.62 16.30 -49.57
CA MET A 1 -9.22 15.93 -49.29
C MET A 1 -8.56 17.08 -48.53
N ILE A 2 -8.23 16.88 -47.25
CA ILE A 2 -7.48 17.87 -46.47
C ILE A 2 -6.03 17.84 -46.96
N PRO A 3 -5.41 18.95 -47.33
CA PRO A 3 -4.07 18.96 -47.93
C PRO A 3 -3.04 18.51 -46.86
N VAL A 4 -2.15 17.59 -47.22
CA VAL A 4 -1.10 16.99 -46.39
C VAL A 4 -0.31 18.05 -45.59
N ARG A 5 -0.09 19.24 -46.16
CA ARG A 5 0.53 20.38 -45.47
C ARG A 5 -0.23 20.86 -44.22
N ARG A 6 -1.58 20.77 -44.20
CA ARG A 6 -2.37 21.15 -43.03
C ARG A 6 -2.28 20.08 -41.92
N ILE A 7 -2.18 18.82 -42.29
CA ILE A 7 -1.99 17.71 -41.35
C ILE A 7 -0.61 17.82 -40.69
N LEU A 8 0.45 18.04 -41.46
CA LEU A 8 1.81 18.23 -40.96
C LEU A 8 1.94 19.46 -40.04
N LEU A 9 1.24 20.54 -40.34
CA LEU A 9 1.22 21.75 -39.50
C LEU A 9 0.48 21.52 -38.19
N LEU A 10 -0.61 20.76 -38.20
CA LEU A 10 -1.36 20.38 -36.99
C LEU A 10 -0.55 19.42 -36.07
N ILE A 11 0.18 18.48 -36.68
CA ILE A 11 1.08 17.57 -35.94
C ILE A 11 2.25 18.36 -35.32
N ALA A 12 2.85 19.29 -36.07
CA ALA A 12 3.93 20.13 -35.54
C ALA A 12 3.44 21.08 -34.44
N LEU A 13 2.25 21.67 -34.56
CA LEU A 13 1.64 22.51 -33.51
C LEU A 13 1.28 21.69 -32.26
N ALA A 14 0.77 20.47 -32.43
CA ALA A 14 0.50 19.57 -31.32
C ALA A 14 1.80 19.13 -30.58
N ALA A 15 2.86 18.82 -31.35
CA ALA A 15 4.15 18.46 -30.75
C ALA A 15 4.80 19.62 -29.98
N VAL A 16 4.70 20.86 -30.51
CA VAL A 16 5.17 22.08 -29.82
C VAL A 16 4.32 22.37 -28.57
N ALA A 17 3.02 22.16 -28.60
CA ALA A 17 2.16 22.35 -27.45
C ALA A 17 2.45 21.33 -26.35
N VAL A 18 2.70 20.08 -26.71
CA VAL A 18 3.09 19.00 -25.75
C VAL A 18 4.45 19.30 -25.11
N SER A 19 5.43 19.76 -25.89
CA SER A 19 6.75 20.11 -25.32
C SER A 19 6.70 21.34 -24.41
N LEU A 20 5.93 22.36 -24.73
CA LEU A 20 5.72 23.52 -23.85
C LEU A 20 4.97 23.17 -22.57
N PHE A 21 4.05 22.22 -22.63
CA PHE A 21 3.32 21.74 -21.44
C PHE A 21 4.21 20.93 -20.50
N ALA A 22 5.06 20.05 -21.06
CA ALA A 22 6.03 19.26 -20.30
C ALA A 22 7.11 20.16 -19.65
N GLU A 23 7.61 21.16 -20.37
CA GLU A 23 8.58 22.14 -19.83
C GLU A 23 7.97 22.99 -18.71
N SER A 24 6.70 23.41 -18.84
CA SER A 24 5.97 24.12 -17.77
C SER A 24 5.77 23.25 -16.53
N ALA A 25 5.44 21.97 -16.69
CA ALA A 25 5.25 21.04 -15.58
C ALA A 25 6.56 20.76 -14.85
N ALA A 26 7.67 20.55 -15.56
CA ALA A 26 8.99 20.37 -14.96
C ALA A 26 9.41 21.60 -14.13
N ASN A 27 9.21 22.82 -14.65
CA ASN A 27 9.51 24.06 -13.94
C ASN A 27 8.66 24.22 -12.64
N GLU A 28 7.42 23.71 -12.62
CA GLU A 28 6.59 23.75 -11.41
C GLU A 28 7.11 22.80 -10.34
N VAL A 29 7.55 21.61 -10.73
CA VAL A 29 8.14 20.63 -9.80
C VAL A 29 9.46 21.14 -9.27
N ASP A 30 10.36 21.63 -10.14
CA ASP A 30 11.65 22.20 -9.73
C ASP A 30 11.51 23.33 -8.71
N ALA A 31 10.44 24.13 -8.81
CA ALA A 31 10.17 25.23 -7.88
C ALA A 31 9.75 24.80 -6.47
N VAL A 32 9.25 23.57 -6.29
CA VAL A 32 8.83 23.01 -4.98
C VAL A 32 9.77 21.92 -4.48
N PHE A 33 10.60 21.38 -5.36
CA PHE A 33 11.47 20.23 -5.10
C PHE A 33 12.42 20.44 -3.90
N PRO A 34 13.10 21.61 -3.73
CA PRO A 34 13.98 21.80 -2.59
C PRO A 34 13.26 21.65 -1.24
N ASP A 35 12.03 22.17 -1.12
CA ASP A 35 11.23 22.07 0.09
C ASP A 35 10.72 20.66 0.35
N ALA A 36 10.29 19.97 -0.72
CA ALA A 36 9.84 18.56 -0.63
C ALA A 36 11.01 17.64 -0.24
N ARG A 37 12.19 17.84 -0.84
CA ARG A 37 13.39 17.09 -0.50
C ARG A 37 13.87 17.35 0.94
N ALA A 38 13.79 18.59 1.40
CA ALA A 38 14.12 18.94 2.78
C ALA A 38 13.17 18.25 3.78
N LEU A 39 11.87 18.19 3.43
CA LEU A 39 10.87 17.45 4.22
C LEU A 39 11.17 15.94 4.24
N TYR A 40 11.49 15.34 3.10
CA TYR A 40 11.90 13.94 3.03
C TYR A 40 13.07 13.66 4.00
N LEU A 41 14.13 14.48 3.96
CA LEU A 41 15.30 14.29 4.82
C LEU A 41 14.98 14.43 6.32
N ASP A 42 14.06 15.29 6.67
CA ASP A 42 13.59 15.47 8.04
C ASP A 42 12.80 14.25 8.52
N LEU A 43 11.82 13.79 7.73
CA LEU A 43 10.99 12.62 8.04
C LEU A 43 11.83 11.34 8.12
N HIS A 44 12.77 11.15 7.20
CA HIS A 44 13.65 9.99 7.18
C HIS A 44 14.51 9.87 8.44
N GLN A 45 14.96 11.00 8.99
CA GLN A 45 15.76 11.05 10.22
C GLN A 45 14.94 10.94 11.49
N HIS A 46 13.62 11.18 11.43
CA HIS A 46 12.73 11.21 12.59
C HIS A 46 11.50 10.30 12.41
N PRO A 47 11.67 9.03 12.01
CA PRO A 47 10.56 8.13 11.79
C PRO A 47 9.84 7.76 13.10
N GLU A 48 8.53 7.57 13.03
CA GLU A 48 7.68 7.14 14.14
C GLU A 48 6.95 5.84 13.79
N LEU A 49 6.77 4.95 14.76
CA LEU A 49 6.07 3.67 14.57
C LEU A 49 4.58 3.87 14.32
N SER A 50 3.94 2.86 13.71
CA SER A 50 2.48 2.78 13.52
C SER A 50 1.71 3.08 14.81
N GLY A 51 0.74 4.00 14.72
CA GLY A 51 -0.06 4.47 15.86
C GLY A 51 0.63 5.48 16.77
N HIS A 52 1.89 5.83 16.52
CA HIS A 52 2.71 6.77 17.31
C HIS A 52 3.19 7.98 16.49
N GLU A 53 2.64 8.24 15.30
CA GLU A 53 3.06 9.23 14.30
C GLU A 53 2.71 10.67 14.71
N VAL A 54 2.95 11.04 15.96
CA VAL A 54 2.50 12.33 16.54
C VAL A 54 3.24 13.52 15.95
N GLN A 55 4.57 13.44 15.86
CA GLN A 55 5.38 14.53 15.31
C GLN A 55 5.31 14.55 13.77
N THR A 56 5.25 13.40 13.14
CA THR A 56 5.08 13.22 11.71
C THR A 56 3.78 13.88 11.25
N ALA A 57 2.66 13.56 11.89
CA ALA A 57 1.35 14.16 11.60
C ALA A 57 1.34 15.66 11.83
N ALA A 58 1.90 16.14 12.95
CA ALA A 58 1.98 17.58 13.27
C ALA A 58 2.84 18.34 12.25
N THR A 59 3.96 17.77 11.80
CA THR A 59 4.84 18.35 10.78
C THR A 59 4.09 18.48 9.45
N MET A 60 3.44 17.42 8.99
CA MET A 60 2.66 17.42 7.77
C MET A 60 1.50 18.42 7.85
N ALA A 61 0.77 18.43 8.97
CA ALA A 61 -0.33 19.38 9.19
C ALA A 61 0.12 20.82 9.15
N ALA A 62 1.23 21.17 9.82
CA ALA A 62 1.77 22.51 9.82
C ALA A 62 2.17 22.97 8.41
N LYS A 63 2.83 22.11 7.65
CA LYS A 63 3.24 22.40 6.26
C LYS A 63 2.05 22.61 5.33
N LEU A 64 1.01 21.78 5.43
CA LEU A 64 -0.21 21.93 4.61
C LEU A 64 -1.02 23.18 4.99
N ARG A 65 -1.09 23.54 6.27
CA ARG A 65 -1.70 24.81 6.72
C ARG A 65 -0.97 26.01 6.12
N ALA A 66 0.36 25.98 6.07
CA ALA A 66 1.16 27.04 5.48
C ALA A 66 0.90 27.23 3.97
N LEU A 67 0.45 26.17 3.28
CA LEU A 67 0.01 26.21 1.88
C LEU A 67 -1.46 26.66 1.71
N GLY A 68 -2.18 26.90 2.81
CA GLY A 68 -3.58 27.39 2.80
C GLY A 68 -4.62 26.30 2.77
N TYR A 69 -4.29 25.05 3.13
CA TYR A 69 -5.25 23.97 3.35
C TYR A 69 -5.95 24.12 4.71
N ASP A 70 -7.23 23.75 4.75
CA ASP A 70 -7.98 23.57 5.99
C ASP A 70 -7.69 22.19 6.56
N VAL A 71 -6.91 22.13 7.66
CA VAL A 71 -6.36 20.87 8.19
C VAL A 71 -7.02 20.51 9.51
N THR A 72 -7.58 19.30 9.55
CA THR A 72 -8.09 18.65 10.76
C THR A 72 -7.15 17.49 11.13
N GLU A 73 -6.59 17.52 12.31
CA GLU A 73 -5.75 16.49 12.90
C GLU A 73 -6.56 15.51 13.74
N HIS A 74 -5.93 14.39 14.14
CA HIS A 74 -6.52 13.36 15.00
C HIS A 74 -7.73 12.67 14.37
N VAL A 75 -7.67 12.36 13.09
CA VAL A 75 -8.70 11.59 12.38
C VAL A 75 -8.26 10.13 12.32
N GLY A 76 -8.93 9.28 13.08
CA GLY A 76 -8.58 7.87 13.20
C GLY A 76 -7.29 7.62 14.01
N GLY A 77 -7.01 8.45 15.02
CA GLY A 77 -5.80 8.41 15.83
C GLY A 77 -4.88 9.59 15.53
N THR A 78 -3.68 9.34 15.05
CA THR A 78 -2.70 10.38 14.67
C THR A 78 -2.92 10.91 13.25
N GLY A 79 -3.88 10.36 12.48
CA GLY A 79 -4.14 10.75 11.10
C GLY A 79 -4.66 12.18 10.93
N MET A 80 -4.62 12.67 9.70
CA MET A 80 -5.09 14.01 9.35
C MET A 80 -5.83 14.05 8.02
N VAL A 81 -6.70 15.08 7.89
CA VAL A 81 -7.38 15.45 6.64
C VAL A 81 -7.11 16.92 6.34
N ALA A 82 -6.70 17.23 5.12
CA ALA A 82 -6.48 18.59 4.66
C ALA A 82 -7.30 18.87 3.39
N LEU A 83 -8.10 19.92 3.41
CA LEU A 83 -8.99 20.29 2.31
C LEU A 83 -8.54 21.58 1.65
N LEU A 84 -8.49 21.58 0.32
CA LEU A 84 -8.34 22.77 -0.50
C LEU A 84 -9.52 22.87 -1.47
N LYS A 85 -10.42 23.83 -1.24
CA LYS A 85 -11.58 24.07 -2.09
C LYS A 85 -11.26 25.08 -3.17
N ASN A 86 -11.70 24.79 -4.39
CA ASN A 86 -11.48 25.64 -5.56
C ASN A 86 -12.72 25.66 -6.49
N GLY A 87 -13.84 26.13 -5.96
CA GLY A 87 -15.11 26.21 -6.68
C GLY A 87 -15.88 24.88 -6.79
N PRO A 88 -16.98 24.88 -7.54
CA PRO A 88 -17.78 23.67 -7.78
C PRO A 88 -16.97 22.66 -8.62
N GLY A 89 -17.10 21.37 -8.30
CA GLY A 89 -16.42 20.30 -9.03
C GLY A 89 -16.32 19.02 -8.21
N PRO A 90 -15.55 18.03 -8.67
CA PRO A 90 -15.38 16.78 -7.96
C PRO A 90 -14.53 16.95 -6.70
N THR A 91 -14.66 15.99 -5.79
CA THR A 91 -13.75 15.82 -4.67
C THR A 91 -12.79 14.68 -5.00
N ILE A 92 -11.50 14.97 -5.07
CA ILE A 92 -10.46 13.98 -5.31
C ILE A 92 -9.61 13.84 -4.04
N MET A 93 -9.47 12.60 -3.58
CA MET A 93 -8.63 12.26 -2.43
C MET A 93 -7.25 11.81 -2.90
N LEU A 94 -6.19 12.38 -2.33
CA LEU A 94 -4.81 11.88 -2.43
C LEU A 94 -4.37 11.43 -1.04
N ARG A 95 -3.88 10.18 -0.93
CA ARG A 95 -3.47 9.55 0.33
C ARG A 95 -1.97 9.36 0.40
N THR A 96 -1.41 9.59 1.57
CA THR A 96 -0.11 9.11 2.00
C THR A 96 -0.23 8.40 3.35
N GLU A 97 0.72 7.55 3.67
CA GLU A 97 0.94 6.93 4.96
C GLU A 97 1.87 7.80 5.81
N LEU A 98 1.79 7.66 7.15
CA LEU A 98 2.60 8.44 8.09
C LEU A 98 3.63 7.63 8.86
N ASP A 99 3.43 6.31 8.95
CA ASP A 99 4.14 5.41 9.85
C ASP A 99 5.44 4.84 9.29
N ALA A 100 6.25 4.33 10.20
CA ALA A 100 7.52 3.64 9.93
C ALA A 100 7.58 2.31 10.68
N LEU A 101 8.62 1.53 10.40
CA LEU A 101 8.79 0.13 10.85
C LEU A 101 9.85 -0.03 11.93
N PRO A 102 9.72 -1.05 12.82
CA PRO A 102 10.73 -1.38 13.81
C PRO A 102 11.93 -2.11 13.18
N VAL A 103 12.62 -1.44 12.26
CA VAL A 103 13.76 -1.94 11.49
C VAL A 103 15.00 -1.10 11.77
N GLU A 104 16.16 -1.76 11.99
CA GLU A 104 17.44 -1.07 12.12
C GLU A 104 17.98 -0.71 10.74
N GLU A 105 18.16 0.57 10.46
CA GLU A 105 18.66 1.02 9.18
C GLU A 105 20.16 0.71 9.01
N LYS A 106 20.50 0.07 7.89
CA LYS A 106 21.89 -0.32 7.51
C LYS A 106 22.28 0.16 6.12
N THR A 107 21.59 1.17 5.61
CA THR A 107 21.77 1.73 4.27
C THR A 107 23.13 2.40 4.09
N GLY A 108 23.71 2.93 5.17
CA GLY A 108 24.93 3.74 5.12
C GLY A 108 24.71 5.17 4.61
N LEU A 109 23.46 5.61 4.47
CA LEU A 109 23.15 6.97 4.06
C LEU A 109 23.61 7.99 5.12
N PRO A 110 24.09 9.18 4.72
CA PRO A 110 24.55 10.20 5.67
C PRO A 110 23.44 10.74 6.56
N TYR A 111 22.16 10.55 6.18
CA TYR A 111 20.97 10.94 6.89
C TYR A 111 20.16 9.74 7.41
N ALA A 112 20.77 8.55 7.47
CA ALA A 112 20.14 7.34 7.98
C ALA A 112 19.54 7.55 9.38
N SER A 113 18.37 6.97 9.62
CA SER A 113 17.71 7.01 10.93
C SER A 113 18.58 6.39 12.02
N LYS A 114 18.58 7.04 13.18
CA LYS A 114 19.19 6.55 14.43
C LYS A 114 18.16 6.49 15.55
N VAL A 115 16.88 6.64 15.20
CA VAL A 115 15.79 6.66 16.15
C VAL A 115 15.63 5.28 16.77
N ARG A 116 15.42 5.29 18.08
CA ARG A 116 15.00 4.13 18.87
C ARG A 116 13.84 4.55 19.76
N THR A 117 12.86 3.68 19.90
CA THR A 117 11.71 3.93 20.76
C THR A 117 11.24 2.60 21.39
N LYS A 118 10.28 2.69 22.29
CA LYS A 118 9.61 1.49 22.83
C LYS A 118 8.39 1.18 21.97
N ASP A 119 8.27 -0.09 21.56
CA ASP A 119 7.04 -0.60 20.96
C ASP A 119 5.92 -0.78 22.01
N ASP A 120 4.74 -1.17 21.57
CA ASP A 120 3.57 -1.39 22.45
C ASP A 120 3.78 -2.48 23.52
N SER A 121 4.76 -3.35 23.32
CA SER A 121 5.16 -4.35 24.32
C SER A 121 6.21 -3.83 25.32
N GLY A 122 6.70 -2.60 25.15
CA GLY A 122 7.72 -1.96 25.95
C GLY A 122 9.15 -2.35 25.59
N VAL A 123 9.35 -3.07 24.47
CA VAL A 123 10.66 -3.45 23.96
C VAL A 123 11.29 -2.25 23.21
N ASP A 124 12.58 -2.00 23.49
CA ASP A 124 13.35 -0.97 22.79
C ASP A 124 13.70 -1.44 21.39
N VAL A 125 13.18 -0.74 20.36
CA VAL A 125 13.35 -1.07 18.94
C VAL A 125 13.91 0.11 18.14
N PRO A 126 14.72 -0.14 17.10
CA PRO A 126 15.10 0.88 16.14
C PRO A 126 13.91 1.21 15.22
N VAL A 127 13.91 2.38 14.59
CA VAL A 127 12.84 2.79 13.66
C VAL A 127 13.41 3.31 12.35
N MET A 128 12.83 2.86 11.24
CA MET A 128 13.23 3.22 9.87
C MET A 128 12.01 3.32 8.96
N HIS A 129 11.99 4.31 8.07
CA HIS A 129 11.06 4.31 6.93
C HIS A 129 11.46 3.25 5.89
N ALA A 130 11.40 1.97 6.31
CA ALA A 130 11.80 0.85 5.46
C ALA A 130 10.77 0.50 4.37
N CYS A 131 9.61 1.17 4.37
CA CYS A 131 8.59 1.06 3.31
C CYS A 131 8.56 2.26 2.35
N GLY A 132 9.23 3.38 2.72
CA GLY A 132 9.36 4.56 1.87
C GLY A 132 8.21 5.58 2.03
N HIS A 133 7.45 5.52 3.14
CA HIS A 133 6.35 6.45 3.41
C HIS A 133 6.83 7.92 3.52
N ASP A 134 8.07 8.15 3.88
CA ASP A 134 8.75 9.46 3.83
C ASP A 134 8.82 10.04 2.40
N VAL A 135 9.04 9.21 1.38
CA VAL A 135 8.96 9.61 -0.04
C VAL A 135 7.52 9.98 -0.40
N HIS A 136 6.54 9.18 0.04
CA HIS A 136 5.12 9.42 -0.22
C HIS A 136 4.63 10.72 0.44
N MET A 137 5.01 10.98 1.68
CA MET A 137 4.67 12.22 2.40
C MET A 137 5.30 13.45 1.73
N ALA A 138 6.56 13.34 1.32
CA ALA A 138 7.26 14.41 0.64
C ALA A 138 6.68 14.71 -0.74
N SER A 139 6.25 13.68 -1.50
CA SER A 139 5.58 13.86 -2.78
C SER A 139 4.22 14.52 -2.63
N LEU A 140 3.41 14.06 -1.67
CA LEU A 140 2.13 14.68 -1.35
C LEU A 140 2.29 16.17 -1.01
N TYR A 141 3.31 16.54 -0.22
CA TYR A 141 3.60 17.94 0.09
C TYR A 141 3.97 18.75 -1.15
N GLY A 142 4.87 18.22 -2.00
CA GLY A 142 5.26 18.90 -3.25
C GLY A 142 4.06 19.09 -4.18
N THR A 143 3.24 18.06 -4.33
CA THR A 143 1.98 18.09 -5.08
C THR A 143 1.00 19.10 -4.50
N ALA A 144 0.82 19.11 -3.19
CA ALA A 144 -0.02 20.09 -2.49
C ALA A 144 0.42 21.53 -2.75
N ALA A 145 1.74 21.79 -2.75
CA ALA A 145 2.29 23.09 -3.01
C ALA A 145 2.03 23.58 -4.44
N ILE A 146 2.16 22.71 -5.44
CA ILE A 146 1.84 23.02 -6.84
C ILE A 146 0.34 23.28 -6.98
N MET A 147 -0.53 22.40 -6.49
CA MET A 147 -1.98 22.55 -6.60
C MET A 147 -2.50 23.81 -5.92
N ALA A 148 -1.91 24.21 -4.80
CA ALA A 148 -2.26 25.46 -4.12
C ALA A 148 -1.85 26.73 -4.92
N ARG A 149 -0.72 26.68 -5.62
CA ARG A 149 -0.20 27.80 -6.44
C ARG A 149 -0.92 27.90 -7.81
N THR A 150 -1.46 26.82 -8.32
CA THR A 150 -2.02 26.73 -9.69
C THR A 150 -3.52 26.49 -9.73
N LYS A 151 -4.27 27.12 -8.80
CA LYS A 151 -5.74 26.99 -8.68
C LYS A 151 -6.48 27.30 -9.99
N GLN A 152 -5.91 28.14 -10.86
CA GLN A 152 -6.51 28.45 -12.17
C GLN A 152 -6.53 27.27 -13.17
N THR A 153 -5.83 26.16 -12.87
CA THR A 153 -5.72 24.99 -13.74
C THR A 153 -6.69 23.85 -13.38
N TRP A 154 -7.45 23.98 -12.30
CA TRP A 154 -8.34 22.95 -11.80
C TRP A 154 -9.52 23.54 -11.02
N HIS A 155 -10.54 22.71 -10.73
CA HIS A 155 -11.70 23.10 -9.94
C HIS A 155 -12.17 21.91 -9.05
N GLY A 156 -13.06 22.19 -8.08
CA GLY A 156 -13.53 21.18 -7.14
C GLY A 156 -12.84 21.23 -5.77
N THR A 157 -12.67 20.09 -5.15
CA THR A 157 -12.03 19.95 -3.83
C THR A 157 -10.90 18.93 -3.89
N LEU A 158 -9.69 19.35 -3.54
CA LEU A 158 -8.59 18.43 -3.26
C LEU A 158 -8.62 18.09 -1.77
N MET A 159 -8.73 16.80 -1.46
CA MET A 159 -8.70 16.22 -0.13
C MET A 159 -7.40 15.43 0.03
N LEU A 160 -6.50 15.89 0.88
CA LEU A 160 -5.28 15.19 1.22
C LEU A 160 -5.48 14.47 2.55
N ILE A 161 -5.07 13.21 2.63
CA ILE A 161 -5.07 12.48 3.89
C ILE A 161 -3.67 11.97 4.23
N GLY A 162 -3.27 12.18 5.49
CA GLY A 162 -2.16 11.48 6.11
C GLY A 162 -2.74 10.36 6.95
N GLN A 163 -2.61 9.13 6.47
CA GLN A 163 -3.15 7.96 7.12
C GLN A 163 -2.13 7.40 8.12
N PRO A 164 -2.50 7.14 9.39
CA PRO A 164 -1.63 6.48 10.35
C PRO A 164 -1.66 4.96 10.16
N ALA A 165 -0.74 4.25 10.79
CA ALA A 165 -0.81 2.82 11.11
C ALA A 165 -1.16 1.91 9.91
N GLU A 166 -0.56 2.17 8.74
CA GLU A 166 -0.72 1.32 7.55
C GLU A 166 -0.07 -0.05 7.78
N GLU A 167 1.13 -0.08 8.32
CA GLU A 167 1.95 -1.28 8.53
C GLU A 167 1.34 -2.28 9.55
N THR A 168 0.32 -1.83 10.28
CA THR A 168 -0.50 -2.67 11.19
C THR A 168 -1.91 -2.92 10.65
N ILE A 169 -2.18 -2.55 9.38
CA ILE A 169 -3.48 -2.81 8.68
C ILE A 169 -4.68 -2.28 9.50
N GLY A 170 -4.55 -1.08 10.05
CA GLY A 170 -5.59 -0.56 10.95
C GLY A 170 -5.97 0.90 10.73
N GLY A 171 -5.07 1.68 10.11
CA GLY A 171 -5.19 3.11 10.01
C GLY A 171 -6.35 3.58 9.16
N ALA A 172 -6.51 3.05 7.95
CA ALA A 172 -7.63 3.40 7.08
C ALA A 172 -8.99 3.06 7.73
N THR A 173 -9.08 1.87 8.35
CA THR A 173 -10.28 1.47 9.12
C THR A 173 -10.55 2.41 10.29
N GLY A 174 -9.49 2.85 11.00
CA GLY A 174 -9.57 3.83 12.07
C GLY A 174 -10.15 5.16 11.60
N MET A 175 -9.64 5.69 10.48
CA MET A 175 -10.12 6.93 9.87
C MET A 175 -11.58 6.84 9.42
N VAL A 176 -11.99 5.73 8.78
CA VAL A 176 -13.38 5.51 8.36
C VAL A 176 -14.31 5.42 9.57
N LYS A 177 -13.93 4.70 10.63
CA LYS A 177 -14.70 4.61 11.88
C LYS A 177 -14.83 5.96 12.60
N ASP A 178 -13.81 6.82 12.53
CA ASP A 178 -13.87 8.19 13.06
C ASP A 178 -14.65 9.17 12.17
N GLY A 179 -15.25 8.67 11.10
CA GLY A 179 -16.16 9.43 10.26
C GLY A 179 -15.50 10.15 9.10
N LEU A 180 -14.42 9.64 8.53
CA LEU A 180 -13.74 10.22 7.38
C LEU A 180 -14.70 10.64 6.25
N PHE A 181 -15.71 9.81 5.95
CA PHE A 181 -16.67 10.08 4.88
C PHE A 181 -18.04 10.62 5.34
N THR A 182 -18.15 10.99 6.62
CA THR A 182 -19.33 11.63 7.19
C THR A 182 -19.04 13.02 7.73
N ARG A 183 -17.84 13.28 8.18
CA ARG A 183 -17.32 14.59 8.65
C ARG A 183 -16.77 15.43 7.51
N PHE A 184 -16.24 14.78 6.48
CA PHE A 184 -15.59 15.42 5.34
C PHE A 184 -16.31 15.09 4.03
N PRO A 185 -16.09 15.86 2.95
CA PRO A 185 -16.67 15.57 1.64
C PRO A 185 -16.29 14.15 1.17
N ARG A 186 -17.28 13.38 0.70
CA ARG A 186 -17.04 12.06 0.15
C ARG A 186 -16.30 12.19 -1.19
N PRO A 187 -15.14 11.53 -1.38
CA PRO A 187 -14.42 11.59 -2.64
C PRO A 187 -15.14 10.91 -3.80
N ASP A 188 -15.01 11.46 -5.00
CA ASP A 188 -15.42 10.82 -6.26
C ASP A 188 -14.36 9.81 -6.75
N VAL A 189 -13.08 10.02 -6.39
CA VAL A 189 -11.94 9.13 -6.67
C VAL A 189 -10.93 9.24 -5.53
N ALA A 190 -10.32 8.12 -5.17
CA ALA A 190 -9.18 8.02 -4.27
C ALA A 190 -7.91 7.68 -5.06
N VAL A 191 -6.83 8.39 -4.80
CA VAL A 191 -5.52 8.22 -5.44
C VAL A 191 -4.46 7.96 -4.38
N ALA A 192 -3.53 7.04 -4.64
CA ALA A 192 -2.31 6.86 -3.87
C ALA A 192 -1.19 6.29 -4.74
N LEU A 193 0.02 6.30 -4.24
CA LEU A 193 1.18 5.66 -4.86
C LEU A 193 1.98 4.87 -3.83
N HIS A 194 2.86 3.98 -4.31
CA HIS A 194 3.85 3.33 -3.46
C HIS A 194 5.19 3.18 -4.18
N VAL A 195 6.29 3.48 -3.49
CA VAL A 195 7.65 3.36 -4.02
C VAL A 195 8.20 1.95 -3.86
N PHE A 196 8.79 1.42 -4.95
CA PHE A 196 9.38 0.07 -4.99
C PHE A 196 10.72 0.05 -5.69
N ASN A 197 11.65 -0.80 -5.21
CA ASN A 197 12.94 -1.05 -5.87
C ASN A 197 12.86 -2.09 -7.02
N GLU A 198 11.68 -2.65 -7.30
CA GLU A 198 11.41 -3.48 -8.48
C GLU A 198 11.18 -2.68 -9.76
N LEU A 199 11.17 -1.34 -9.66
CA LEU A 199 11.03 -0.41 -10.77
C LEU A 199 12.13 0.66 -10.67
N PRO A 200 12.79 1.05 -11.78
CA PRO A 200 13.82 2.08 -11.71
C PRO A 200 13.22 3.46 -11.44
N ALA A 201 13.95 4.29 -10.70
CA ALA A 201 13.59 5.68 -10.47
C ALA A 201 13.39 6.42 -11.80
N GLY A 202 12.46 7.35 -11.85
CA GLY A 202 12.04 8.00 -13.09
C GLY A 202 10.85 7.31 -13.79
N HIS A 203 10.42 6.13 -13.30
CA HIS A 203 9.35 5.35 -13.91
C HIS A 203 8.16 5.19 -12.96
N VAL A 204 6.98 4.98 -13.56
CA VAL A 204 5.78 4.54 -12.85
C VAL A 204 5.19 3.30 -13.53
N SER A 205 4.51 2.45 -12.77
CA SER A 205 3.69 1.40 -13.34
C SER A 205 2.28 1.40 -12.77
N ILE A 206 1.32 1.03 -13.60
CA ILE A 206 -0.12 1.02 -13.30
C ILE A 206 -0.67 -0.38 -13.53
N VAL A 207 -1.63 -0.79 -12.70
CA VAL A 207 -2.25 -2.13 -12.78
C VAL A 207 -3.76 -1.96 -12.87
N PRO A 208 -4.41 -2.37 -13.97
CA PRO A 208 -5.87 -2.33 -14.06
C PRO A 208 -6.50 -3.51 -13.30
N GLY A 209 -7.54 -3.24 -12.55
CA GLY A 209 -8.21 -4.25 -11.72
C GLY A 209 -7.49 -4.51 -10.40
N ILE A 210 -7.28 -5.77 -10.06
CA ILE A 210 -6.60 -6.15 -8.80
C ILE A 210 -5.15 -5.64 -8.85
N TYR A 211 -4.80 -4.80 -7.88
CA TYR A 211 -3.47 -4.22 -7.73
C TYR A 211 -2.63 -5.04 -6.73
N ASP A 212 -3.19 -5.29 -5.55
CA ASP A 212 -2.52 -6.05 -4.47
C ASP A 212 -3.46 -7.09 -3.87
N SER A 213 -2.91 -8.11 -3.19
CA SER A 213 -3.71 -9.19 -2.64
C SER A 213 -4.45 -8.79 -1.37
N ASN A 214 -5.51 -9.51 -1.04
CA ASN A 214 -6.01 -9.50 0.33
C ASN A 214 -5.01 -10.17 1.28
N ALA A 215 -5.14 -9.88 2.57
CA ALA A 215 -4.43 -10.56 3.63
C ALA A 215 -5.37 -11.01 4.73
N ASP A 216 -5.11 -12.22 5.25
CA ASP A 216 -5.69 -12.73 6.48
C ASP A 216 -4.59 -13.27 7.37
N SER A 217 -4.50 -12.77 8.60
CA SER A 217 -3.61 -13.27 9.65
C SER A 217 -4.40 -14.13 10.62
N LEU A 218 -4.14 -15.44 10.58
CA LEU A 218 -4.90 -16.42 11.37
C LEU A 218 -4.07 -17.00 12.50
N ARG A 219 -4.69 -17.14 13.67
CA ARG A 219 -4.20 -17.97 14.77
C ARG A 219 -5.05 -19.23 14.84
N LEU A 220 -4.43 -20.37 14.56
CA LEU A 220 -5.05 -21.69 14.64
C LEU A 220 -4.50 -22.40 15.89
N THR A 221 -5.36 -22.67 16.88
CA THR A 221 -5.01 -23.44 18.08
C THR A 221 -5.59 -24.84 17.99
N ILE A 222 -4.72 -25.82 18.03
CA ILE A 222 -5.05 -27.25 18.06
C ILE A 222 -4.94 -27.74 19.48
N TYR A 223 -5.96 -28.45 19.94
CA TYR A 223 -6.03 -28.98 21.30
C TYR A 223 -5.75 -30.45 21.34
N GLY A 224 -4.99 -30.87 22.33
CA GLY A 224 -4.65 -32.25 22.62
C GLY A 224 -4.92 -32.61 24.05
N LYS A 225 -4.28 -33.69 24.50
CA LYS A 225 -4.23 -34.12 25.88
C LYS A 225 -2.77 -34.36 26.26
N GLY A 226 -2.22 -33.47 27.04
CA GLY A 226 -0.82 -33.52 27.48
C GLY A 226 -0.49 -34.68 28.39
N GLY A 227 0.81 -34.93 28.56
CA GLY A 227 1.30 -35.94 29.44
C GLY A 227 2.79 -36.26 29.28
N HIS A 228 3.21 -37.39 29.85
CA HIS A 228 4.60 -37.80 29.83
C HIS A 228 5.01 -38.31 28.44
N GLY A 229 6.07 -37.77 27.83
CA GLY A 229 6.53 -38.12 26.49
C GLY A 229 6.87 -39.60 26.26
N ALA A 230 7.14 -40.37 27.31
CA ALA A 230 7.33 -41.83 27.22
C ALA A 230 6.03 -42.65 27.43
N ARG A 231 4.88 -41.97 27.54
CA ARG A 231 3.55 -42.62 27.67
C ARG A 231 2.55 -42.04 26.66
N PRO A 232 2.87 -42.11 25.35
CA PRO A 232 2.04 -41.51 24.31
C PRO A 232 0.63 -42.11 24.25
N GLU A 233 0.45 -43.37 24.65
CA GLU A 233 -0.84 -44.08 24.68
C GLU A 233 -1.86 -43.47 25.66
N ALA A 234 -1.39 -42.64 26.63
CA ALA A 234 -2.25 -41.94 27.58
C ALA A 234 -2.58 -40.50 27.17
N THR A 235 -2.07 -40.06 26.03
CA THR A 235 -2.11 -38.66 25.55
C THR A 235 -2.79 -38.55 24.15
N ILE A 236 -3.03 -37.31 23.73
CA ILE A 236 -3.36 -36.95 22.36
C ILE A 236 -2.42 -35.83 22.00
N ASP A 237 -1.42 -36.09 21.18
CA ASP A 237 -0.32 -35.16 20.93
C ASP A 237 -0.72 -34.07 19.91
N PRO A 238 -0.91 -32.81 20.35
CA PRO A 238 -1.30 -31.72 19.47
C PRO A 238 -0.17 -31.30 18.50
N ILE A 239 1.10 -31.64 18.78
CA ILE A 239 2.23 -31.37 17.90
C ILE A 239 2.12 -32.26 16.65
N VAL A 240 1.77 -33.54 16.83
CA VAL A 240 1.56 -34.46 15.72
C VAL A 240 0.37 -34.03 14.86
N ILE A 241 -0.73 -33.59 15.50
CA ILE A 241 -1.90 -33.07 14.80
C ILE A 241 -1.52 -31.81 14.01
N ALA A 242 -0.76 -30.88 14.61
CA ALA A 242 -0.30 -29.67 13.94
C ALA A 242 0.58 -29.98 12.73
N ALA A 243 1.51 -30.91 12.84
CA ALA A 243 2.37 -31.32 11.71
C ALA A 243 1.56 -31.86 10.53
N ARG A 244 0.56 -32.72 10.79
CA ARG A 244 -0.36 -33.25 9.76
C ARG A 244 -1.20 -32.12 9.15
N THR A 245 -1.72 -31.23 10.00
CA THR A 245 -2.50 -30.07 9.54
C THR A 245 -1.66 -29.19 8.61
N ILE A 246 -0.41 -28.85 8.96
CA ILE A 246 0.50 -28.06 8.12
C ILE A 246 0.65 -28.67 6.72
N LEU A 247 0.89 -29.98 6.64
CA LEU A 247 1.04 -30.69 5.38
C LEU A 247 -0.27 -30.71 4.57
N ALA A 248 -1.39 -30.98 5.24
CA ALA A 248 -2.69 -31.03 4.60
C ALA A 248 -3.13 -29.64 4.06
N LEU A 249 -2.83 -28.54 4.76
CA LEU A 249 -3.13 -27.17 4.31
C LEU A 249 -2.46 -26.85 2.97
N GLN A 250 -1.28 -27.41 2.65
CA GLN A 250 -0.60 -27.20 1.36
C GLN A 250 -1.40 -27.76 0.18
N THR A 251 -2.31 -28.71 0.41
CA THR A 251 -3.15 -29.28 -0.64
C THR A 251 -4.25 -28.32 -1.12
N ILE A 252 -4.62 -27.31 -0.34
CA ILE A 252 -5.65 -26.33 -0.73
C ILE A 252 -5.24 -25.62 -2.03
N ALA A 253 -4.07 -24.99 -2.04
CA ALA A 253 -3.58 -24.27 -3.22
C ALA A 253 -3.34 -25.21 -4.42
N SER A 254 -2.85 -26.43 -4.16
CA SER A 254 -2.46 -27.36 -5.22
C SER A 254 -3.61 -28.25 -5.75
N ARG A 255 -4.72 -28.42 -5.01
CA ARG A 255 -5.79 -29.40 -5.34
C ARG A 255 -7.20 -28.84 -5.28
N GLU A 256 -7.44 -27.74 -4.57
CA GLU A 256 -8.79 -27.19 -4.39
C GLU A 256 -8.99 -25.85 -5.11
N VAL A 257 -7.93 -25.04 -5.25
CA VAL A 257 -7.99 -23.77 -5.97
C VAL A 257 -7.74 -23.99 -7.46
N LYS A 258 -8.52 -23.31 -8.31
CA LYS A 258 -8.38 -23.40 -9.77
C LYS A 258 -6.99 -22.94 -10.19
N PRO A 259 -6.29 -23.65 -11.09
CA PRO A 259 -5.01 -23.21 -11.63
C PRO A 259 -5.09 -21.79 -12.23
N GLY A 260 -4.12 -20.96 -11.87
CA GLY A 260 -4.06 -19.55 -12.29
C GLY A 260 -4.72 -18.57 -11.30
N GLU A 261 -5.46 -19.05 -10.29
CA GLU A 261 -5.91 -18.20 -9.19
C GLU A 261 -4.86 -18.15 -8.07
N LEU A 262 -4.67 -16.98 -7.47
CA LEU A 262 -3.75 -16.84 -6.34
C LEU A 262 -4.34 -17.47 -5.08
N ALA A 263 -3.58 -18.37 -4.45
CA ALA A 263 -3.82 -18.86 -3.09
C ALA A 263 -2.48 -19.14 -2.41
N ILE A 264 -2.06 -18.26 -1.51
CA ILE A 264 -0.86 -18.44 -0.67
C ILE A 264 -1.33 -18.77 0.74
N ILE A 265 -0.82 -19.86 1.30
CA ILE A 265 -1.08 -20.30 2.67
C ILE A 265 0.28 -20.59 3.30
N THR A 266 0.74 -19.70 4.15
CA THR A 266 2.02 -19.85 4.83
C THR A 266 1.81 -20.02 6.33
N VAL A 267 2.40 -21.06 6.91
CA VAL A 267 2.52 -21.19 8.36
C VAL A 267 3.82 -20.51 8.78
N GLY A 268 3.71 -19.30 9.31
CA GLY A 268 4.85 -18.45 9.65
C GLY A 268 5.50 -18.83 11.00
N TYR A 269 4.72 -19.39 11.91
CA TYR A 269 5.26 -19.91 13.17
C TYR A 269 4.46 -21.08 13.72
N VAL A 270 5.14 -21.89 14.58
CA VAL A 270 4.56 -22.96 15.40
C VAL A 270 5.02 -22.73 16.84
N ARG A 271 4.07 -22.74 17.79
CA ARG A 271 4.35 -22.65 19.22
C ARG A 271 3.73 -23.83 19.93
N ALA A 272 4.55 -24.74 20.52
CA ALA A 272 4.06 -25.90 21.22
C ALA A 272 5.13 -26.46 22.16
N GLY A 273 4.70 -26.87 23.36
CA GLY A 273 5.55 -27.51 24.35
C GLY A 273 6.62 -26.61 24.97
N THR A 274 7.24 -27.14 26.04
CA THR A 274 8.30 -26.42 26.80
C THR A 274 9.50 -27.30 27.08
N LYS A 275 9.34 -28.62 27.01
CA LYS A 275 10.39 -29.60 27.32
C LYS A 275 10.20 -30.85 26.47
N ASN A 276 11.30 -31.47 26.05
CA ASN A 276 11.33 -32.59 25.10
C ASN A 276 10.66 -33.89 25.63
N ASN A 277 10.42 -34.03 26.90
CA ASN A 277 9.77 -35.21 27.50
C ASN A 277 8.34 -34.92 28.01
N ILE A 278 7.74 -33.79 27.61
CA ILE A 278 6.37 -33.41 27.98
C ILE A 278 5.57 -33.19 26.69
N ILE A 279 4.47 -33.92 26.48
CA ILE A 279 3.48 -33.64 25.46
C ILE A 279 2.59 -32.51 25.98
N PRO A 280 2.42 -31.41 25.25
CA PRO A 280 1.61 -30.25 25.68
C PRO A 280 0.10 -30.50 25.50
N ASP A 281 -0.73 -29.65 26.11
CA ASP A 281 -2.18 -29.68 25.94
C ASP A 281 -2.65 -28.99 24.63
N GLN A 282 -1.81 -28.17 24.01
CA GLN A 282 -2.14 -27.47 22.79
C GLN A 282 -0.91 -27.12 21.94
N ALA A 283 -1.16 -26.89 20.65
CA ALA A 283 -0.22 -26.33 19.68
C ALA A 283 -0.87 -25.15 18.97
N GLU A 284 -0.13 -24.08 18.76
CA GLU A 284 -0.57 -22.87 18.06
C GLU A 284 0.20 -22.73 16.74
N LEU A 285 -0.52 -22.45 15.66
CA LEU A 285 0.01 -22.12 14.35
C LEU A 285 -0.40 -20.68 13.99
N GLY A 286 0.56 -19.86 13.54
CA GLY A 286 0.28 -18.57 12.94
C GLY A 286 0.34 -18.68 11.43
N LEU A 287 -0.74 -18.30 10.76
CA LEU A 287 -0.84 -18.38 9.31
C LEU A 287 -1.03 -17.01 8.68
N THR A 288 -0.44 -16.79 7.51
CA THR A 288 -0.88 -15.74 6.58
C THR A 288 -1.50 -16.36 5.34
N VAL A 289 -2.63 -15.80 4.91
CA VAL A 289 -3.36 -16.23 3.71
C VAL A 289 -3.44 -15.04 2.76
N ARG A 290 -3.13 -15.28 1.47
CA ARG A 290 -3.22 -14.27 0.42
C ARG A 290 -4.03 -14.82 -0.75
N THR A 291 -4.99 -14.06 -1.23
CA THR A 291 -5.76 -14.33 -2.45
C THR A 291 -6.10 -13.03 -3.15
N TYR A 292 -6.53 -13.10 -4.42
CA TYR A 292 -6.97 -11.88 -5.11
C TYR A 292 -8.49 -11.69 -5.02
N LYS A 293 -9.25 -12.77 -5.13
CA LYS A 293 -10.71 -12.72 -5.31
C LYS A 293 -11.44 -13.11 -4.04
N PRO A 294 -12.54 -12.42 -3.70
CA PRO A 294 -13.32 -12.71 -2.50
C PRO A 294 -13.85 -14.16 -2.44
N GLU A 295 -14.25 -14.74 -3.58
CA GLU A 295 -14.72 -16.13 -3.64
C GLU A 295 -13.60 -17.13 -3.37
N ILE A 296 -12.38 -16.88 -3.85
CA ILE A 296 -11.21 -17.73 -3.57
C ILE A 296 -10.82 -17.61 -2.09
N ARG A 297 -10.81 -16.38 -1.54
CA ARG A 297 -10.59 -16.16 -0.10
C ARG A 297 -11.56 -16.96 0.75
N LYS A 298 -12.86 -16.87 0.47
CA LYS A 298 -13.91 -17.62 1.18
C LYS A 298 -13.67 -19.13 1.09
N GLN A 299 -13.32 -19.64 -0.10
CA GLN A 299 -13.01 -21.06 -0.33
C GLN A 299 -11.80 -21.49 0.50
N VAL A 300 -10.70 -20.73 0.48
CA VAL A 300 -9.45 -21.04 1.19
C VAL A 300 -9.68 -21.04 2.71
N LEU A 301 -10.33 -20.01 3.26
CA LEU A 301 -10.61 -19.93 4.69
C LEU A 301 -11.53 -21.08 5.16
N ALA A 302 -12.53 -21.45 4.38
CA ALA A 302 -13.39 -22.59 4.67
C ALA A 302 -12.61 -23.91 4.62
N ALA A 303 -11.71 -24.07 3.65
CA ALA A 303 -10.87 -25.28 3.54
C ALA A 303 -9.89 -25.40 4.71
N ILE A 304 -9.27 -24.30 5.16
CA ILE A 304 -8.41 -24.28 6.36
C ILE A 304 -9.19 -24.78 7.58
N SER A 305 -10.40 -24.27 7.79
CA SER A 305 -11.24 -24.69 8.92
C SER A 305 -11.60 -26.18 8.83
N ARG A 306 -12.03 -26.63 7.67
CA ARG A 306 -12.41 -28.03 7.42
C ARG A 306 -11.24 -29.00 7.65
N ILE A 307 -10.06 -28.70 7.12
CA ILE A 307 -8.86 -29.51 7.27
C ILE A 307 -8.42 -29.58 8.72
N ALA A 308 -8.31 -28.44 9.41
CA ALA A 308 -7.92 -28.40 10.82
C ALA A 308 -8.86 -29.24 11.70
N LYS A 309 -10.18 -29.16 11.47
CA LYS A 309 -11.18 -29.99 12.17
C LYS A 309 -11.01 -31.46 11.88
N ALA A 310 -10.85 -31.85 10.61
CA ALA A 310 -10.70 -33.24 10.20
C ALA A 310 -9.43 -33.88 10.80
N GLU A 311 -8.30 -33.18 10.84
CA GLU A 311 -7.05 -33.68 11.44
C GLU A 311 -7.16 -33.83 12.95
N ALA A 312 -7.83 -32.91 13.63
CA ALA A 312 -8.08 -32.98 15.06
C ALA A 312 -9.04 -34.14 15.40
N GLU A 313 -10.14 -34.26 14.68
CA GLU A 313 -11.12 -35.35 14.85
C GLU A 313 -10.51 -36.73 14.59
N GLY A 314 -9.76 -36.87 13.49
CA GLY A 314 -9.08 -38.13 13.14
C GLY A 314 -8.02 -38.58 14.14
N ALA A 315 -7.51 -37.65 14.98
CA ALA A 315 -6.61 -37.94 16.09
C ALA A 315 -7.32 -38.11 17.45
N GLY A 316 -8.63 -37.96 17.51
CA GLY A 316 -9.41 -38.04 18.74
C GLY A 316 -9.19 -36.83 19.67
N ALA A 317 -8.95 -35.65 19.11
CA ALA A 317 -8.76 -34.44 19.90
C ALA A 317 -9.95 -34.17 20.84
N PRO A 318 -9.74 -33.62 22.04
CA PRO A 318 -10.79 -33.45 23.06
C PRO A 318 -11.81 -32.37 22.68
N ARG A 319 -11.48 -31.49 21.74
CA ARG A 319 -12.35 -30.45 21.21
C ARG A 319 -11.87 -29.96 19.83
N GLU A 320 -12.75 -29.29 19.11
CA GLU A 320 -12.42 -28.67 17.83
C GLU A 320 -11.32 -27.60 17.94
N PRO A 321 -10.48 -27.43 16.91
CA PRO A 321 -9.53 -26.35 16.82
C PRO A 321 -10.22 -24.98 16.86
N SER A 322 -9.55 -23.98 17.46
CA SER A 322 -9.98 -22.58 17.41
C SER A 322 -9.22 -21.84 16.31
N ILE A 323 -9.94 -21.09 15.50
CA ILE A 323 -9.35 -20.22 14.46
C ILE A 323 -9.81 -18.80 14.72
N VAL A 324 -8.85 -17.91 14.91
CA VAL A 324 -9.08 -16.47 15.08
C VAL A 324 -8.41 -15.74 13.92
N ASN A 325 -9.18 -15.03 13.13
CA ASN A 325 -8.66 -14.05 12.16
C ASN A 325 -8.53 -12.71 12.89
N TYR A 326 -7.32 -12.32 13.22
CA TYR A 326 -7.07 -11.15 14.07
C TYR A 326 -6.66 -9.90 13.29
N GLU A 327 -6.30 -10.06 12.02
CA GLU A 327 -5.95 -8.99 11.11
C GLU A 327 -6.38 -9.37 9.70
N LYS A 328 -7.04 -8.45 9.00
CA LYS A 328 -7.50 -8.69 7.63
C LYS A 328 -7.58 -7.40 6.85
N THR A 329 -7.25 -7.49 5.54
CA THR A 329 -7.55 -6.45 4.56
C THR A 329 -8.04 -7.10 3.27
N ASP A 330 -8.85 -6.39 2.49
CA ASP A 330 -9.28 -6.84 1.18
C ASP A 330 -8.23 -6.48 0.11
N ALA A 331 -8.35 -7.05 -1.07
CA ALA A 331 -7.48 -6.73 -2.19
C ALA A 331 -7.64 -5.26 -2.61
N VAL A 332 -6.55 -4.57 -2.90
CA VAL A 332 -6.61 -3.26 -3.53
C VAL A 332 -7.09 -3.42 -4.97
N TYR A 333 -8.09 -2.65 -5.33
CA TYR A 333 -8.69 -2.70 -6.66
C TYR A 333 -8.64 -1.33 -7.33
N ASN A 334 -7.88 -1.26 -8.43
CA ASN A 334 -7.89 -0.10 -9.32
C ASN A 334 -9.06 -0.19 -10.29
N ASN A 335 -9.84 0.87 -10.38
CA ASN A 335 -10.88 0.95 -11.39
C ASN A 335 -10.27 0.94 -12.80
N PRO A 336 -10.54 -0.08 -13.65
CA PRO A 336 -9.88 -0.20 -14.95
C PRO A 336 -10.12 0.99 -15.87
N ALA A 337 -11.29 1.62 -15.80
CA ALA A 337 -11.58 2.80 -16.62
C ALA A 337 -10.79 4.04 -16.17
N LEU A 338 -10.49 4.17 -14.86
CA LEU A 338 -9.57 5.18 -14.36
C LEU A 338 -8.14 4.91 -14.84
N VAL A 339 -7.68 3.66 -14.77
CA VAL A 339 -6.33 3.29 -15.25
C VAL A 339 -6.16 3.62 -16.73
N GLU A 340 -7.13 3.25 -17.57
CA GLU A 340 -7.12 3.57 -18.99
C GLU A 340 -7.10 5.09 -19.23
N ARG A 341 -7.97 5.84 -18.54
CA ARG A 341 -8.05 7.29 -18.65
C ARG A 341 -6.76 7.99 -18.21
N LEU A 342 -6.18 7.55 -17.10
CA LEU A 342 -5.05 8.24 -16.48
C LEU A 342 -3.71 7.89 -17.13
N ARG A 343 -3.66 6.88 -17.99
CA ARG A 343 -2.49 6.54 -18.77
C ARG A 343 -1.99 7.70 -19.62
N ALA A 344 -2.88 8.33 -20.38
CA ALA A 344 -2.51 9.42 -21.30
C ALA A 344 -1.89 10.65 -20.59
N PRO A 345 -2.45 11.18 -19.49
CA PRO A 345 -1.79 12.26 -18.75
C PRO A 345 -0.46 11.85 -18.11
N LEU A 346 -0.29 10.60 -17.67
CA LEU A 346 0.99 10.09 -17.18
C LEU A 346 2.02 9.99 -18.30
N ASP A 347 1.66 9.41 -19.47
CA ASP A 347 2.51 9.34 -20.66
C ASP A 347 2.96 10.74 -21.12
N ALA A 348 2.06 11.72 -21.06
CA ALA A 348 2.36 13.10 -21.45
C ALA A 348 3.30 13.80 -20.46
N ALA A 349 3.20 13.51 -19.17
CA ALA A 349 3.98 14.15 -18.13
C ALA A 349 5.37 13.52 -17.94
N LEU A 350 5.47 12.19 -18.05
CA LEU A 350 6.67 11.43 -17.76
C LEU A 350 7.39 10.89 -19.00
N GLY A 351 6.71 10.88 -20.15
CA GLY A 351 7.14 10.16 -21.35
C GLY A 351 6.63 8.72 -21.38
N HIS A 352 6.17 8.28 -22.54
CA HIS A 352 5.53 6.97 -22.74
C HIS A 352 6.38 5.78 -22.23
N ASP A 353 7.69 5.83 -22.44
CA ASP A 353 8.60 4.75 -22.07
C ASP A 353 8.79 4.62 -20.53
N ASN A 354 8.39 5.64 -19.79
CA ASN A 354 8.48 5.69 -18.33
C ASN A 354 7.17 5.28 -17.63
N VAL A 355 6.13 4.91 -18.40
CA VAL A 355 4.83 4.47 -17.89
C VAL A 355 4.53 3.06 -18.38
N SER A 356 4.53 2.08 -17.51
CA SER A 356 4.30 0.67 -17.86
C SER A 356 2.99 0.14 -17.26
N ILE A 357 2.47 -0.94 -17.86
CA ILE A 357 1.44 -1.79 -17.24
C ILE A 357 2.16 -2.92 -16.51
N ASP A 358 1.79 -3.15 -15.26
CA ASP A 358 2.36 -4.21 -14.41
C ASP A 358 1.32 -5.29 -14.09
N GLN A 359 1.77 -6.35 -13.42
CA GLN A 359 0.93 -7.43 -12.92
C GLN A 359 0.54 -7.18 -11.46
N PRO A 360 -0.58 -7.76 -10.99
CA PRO A 360 -0.95 -7.70 -9.58
C PRO A 360 0.16 -8.21 -8.67
N LYS A 361 0.38 -7.52 -7.55
CA LYS A 361 1.35 -7.90 -6.51
C LYS A 361 0.69 -8.79 -5.45
N THR A 362 1.53 -9.45 -4.65
CA THR A 362 1.08 -10.32 -3.56
C THR A 362 1.23 -9.69 -2.18
N GLY A 363 1.58 -8.42 -2.13
CA GLY A 363 1.51 -7.59 -0.94
C GLY A 363 0.08 -7.40 -0.43
N SER A 364 -0.09 -6.57 0.55
CA SER A 364 -1.40 -6.14 1.05
C SER A 364 -1.29 -4.70 1.54
N GLU A 365 -2.37 -3.95 1.39
CA GLU A 365 -2.41 -2.52 1.60
C GLU A 365 -3.82 -2.12 2.05
N ASP A 366 -3.93 -1.35 3.14
CA ASP A 366 -5.22 -0.99 3.71
C ASP A 366 -5.93 0.18 2.99
N PHE A 367 -5.35 0.72 1.92
CA PHE A 367 -6.05 1.59 0.96
C PHE A 367 -7.32 0.93 0.41
N SER A 368 -7.36 -0.41 0.36
CA SER A 368 -8.54 -1.20 0.00
C SER A 368 -9.79 -0.81 0.80
N VAL A 369 -9.63 -0.40 2.06
CA VAL A 369 -10.73 0.04 2.94
C VAL A 369 -11.50 1.21 2.34
N PHE A 370 -10.84 2.16 1.67
CA PHE A 370 -11.51 3.27 0.99
C PHE A 370 -12.28 2.80 -0.24
N VAL A 371 -11.72 1.83 -0.98
CA VAL A 371 -12.38 1.22 -2.14
C VAL A 371 -13.61 0.43 -1.71
N GLU A 372 -13.56 -0.31 -0.60
CA GLU A 372 -14.69 -1.02 0.01
C GLU A 372 -15.85 -0.08 0.39
N GLN A 373 -15.54 1.17 0.71
CA GLN A 373 -16.57 2.19 0.92
C GLN A 373 -17.25 2.64 -0.40
N GLY A 374 -16.90 2.03 -1.54
CA GLY A 374 -17.44 2.36 -2.86
C GLY A 374 -16.82 3.62 -3.47
N ILE A 375 -15.59 3.96 -3.10
CA ILE A 375 -14.81 5.04 -3.72
C ILE A 375 -13.89 4.41 -4.76
N PRO A 376 -14.02 4.77 -6.06
CA PRO A 376 -13.14 4.26 -7.10
C PRO A 376 -11.67 4.60 -6.81
N GLY A 377 -10.81 3.57 -6.79
CA GLY A 377 -9.38 3.69 -6.50
C GLY A 377 -8.51 3.81 -7.74
N PHE A 378 -7.45 4.58 -7.62
CA PHE A 378 -6.30 4.58 -8.53
C PHE A 378 -5.01 4.56 -7.70
N TYR A 379 -4.39 3.40 -7.61
CA TYR A 379 -3.14 3.16 -6.89
C TYR A 379 -2.06 2.80 -7.89
N PHE A 380 -0.89 3.44 -7.86
CA PHE A 380 0.17 3.19 -8.84
C PHE A 380 1.55 3.02 -8.20
N ASN A 381 2.43 2.29 -8.89
CA ASN A 381 3.80 2.07 -8.43
C ASN A 381 4.70 3.21 -8.87
N LEU A 382 5.57 3.63 -7.96
CA LEU A 382 6.67 4.55 -8.20
C LEU A 382 8.00 3.80 -8.19
N GLY A 383 8.85 4.04 -9.17
CA GLY A 383 10.19 3.48 -9.21
C GLY A 383 11.11 4.13 -8.17
N GLY A 384 11.78 3.28 -7.37
CA GLY A 384 12.75 3.68 -6.35
C GLY A 384 14.18 3.23 -6.65
N ALA A 385 14.38 2.26 -7.54
CA ALA A 385 15.71 1.72 -7.76
C ALA A 385 16.64 2.68 -8.52
N TYR A 386 17.88 2.79 -8.08
CA TYR A 386 18.93 3.42 -8.88
C TYR A 386 19.00 2.73 -10.24
N PRO A 387 18.86 3.44 -11.39
CA PRO A 387 18.74 2.81 -12.71
C PRO A 387 19.89 1.85 -13.05
N ASP A 388 21.13 2.23 -12.72
CA ASP A 388 22.32 1.39 -12.96
C ASP A 388 22.30 0.12 -12.11
N LYS A 389 21.94 0.23 -10.82
CA LYS A 389 21.82 -0.91 -9.93
C LYS A 389 20.70 -1.84 -10.36
N PHE A 390 19.57 -1.27 -10.81
CA PHE A 390 18.43 -2.03 -11.34
C PHE A 390 18.83 -2.85 -12.58
N ALA A 391 19.53 -2.21 -13.53
CA ALA A 391 20.01 -2.90 -14.74
C ALA A 391 20.99 -4.04 -14.39
N GLN A 392 21.92 -3.83 -13.46
CA GLN A 392 22.87 -4.83 -13.00
C GLN A 392 22.16 -5.99 -12.28
N ALA A 393 21.24 -5.69 -11.37
CA ALA A 393 20.45 -6.68 -10.63
C ALA A 393 19.62 -7.57 -11.59
N LYS A 394 18.95 -6.95 -12.56
CA LYS A 394 18.19 -7.62 -13.61
C LYS A 394 19.07 -8.54 -14.48
N ALA A 395 20.24 -8.07 -14.88
CA ALA A 395 21.20 -8.86 -15.67
C ALA A 395 21.76 -10.05 -14.87
N ALA A 396 21.98 -9.86 -13.57
CA ALA A 396 22.50 -10.90 -12.67
C ALA A 396 21.41 -11.87 -12.16
N GLY A 397 20.13 -11.56 -12.34
CA GLY A 397 19.01 -12.32 -11.76
C GLY A 397 18.97 -12.26 -10.23
N VAL A 398 19.50 -11.19 -9.61
CA VAL A 398 19.55 -10.98 -8.16
C VAL A 398 18.69 -9.77 -7.82
N PRO A 399 17.64 -9.90 -6.99
CA PRO A 399 16.78 -8.77 -6.64
C PRO A 399 17.55 -7.74 -5.80
N LEU A 400 17.16 -6.47 -5.95
CA LEU A 400 17.58 -5.39 -5.05
C LEU A 400 16.90 -5.55 -3.67
N PRO A 401 17.44 -4.89 -2.61
CA PRO A 401 16.74 -4.83 -1.32
C PRO A 401 15.33 -4.27 -1.52
N SER A 402 14.32 -5.08 -1.16
CA SER A 402 12.91 -4.68 -1.23
C SER A 402 12.50 -3.85 -0.03
N ASN A 403 11.29 -3.31 -0.06
CA ASN A 403 10.62 -2.73 1.10
C ASN A 403 10.72 -3.68 2.31
N HIS A 404 10.73 -3.12 3.51
CA HIS A 404 10.95 -3.76 4.82
C HIS A 404 12.39 -4.30 5.04
N SER A 405 13.28 -4.14 4.07
CA SER A 405 14.70 -4.45 4.26
C SER A 405 15.42 -3.32 5.00
N SER A 406 16.34 -3.69 5.90
CA SER A 406 17.27 -2.73 6.54
C SER A 406 18.20 -1.99 5.55
N LEU A 407 18.24 -2.46 4.30
CA LEU A 407 19.01 -1.90 3.20
C LEU A 407 18.15 -1.20 2.15
N PHE A 408 16.85 -1.05 2.39
CA PHE A 408 15.95 -0.35 1.48
C PHE A 408 16.36 1.13 1.40
N ALA A 409 16.77 1.57 0.22
CA ALA A 409 17.24 2.92 -0.02
C ALA A 409 16.87 3.34 -1.46
N PRO A 410 15.73 4.01 -1.65
CA PRO A 410 15.34 4.49 -2.95
C PRO A 410 16.27 5.60 -3.46
N ASP A 411 16.39 5.74 -4.80
CA ASP A 411 17.01 6.90 -5.45
C ASP A 411 16.06 8.09 -5.35
N VAL A 412 16.17 8.84 -4.25
CA VAL A 412 15.15 9.78 -3.79
C VAL A 412 14.90 10.91 -4.76
N ASP A 413 15.95 11.56 -5.27
CA ASP A 413 15.80 12.77 -6.07
C ASP A 413 14.96 12.52 -7.34
N PRO A 414 15.28 11.54 -8.21
CA PRO A 414 14.43 11.25 -9.36
C PRO A 414 13.08 10.61 -8.99
N SER A 415 13.01 9.79 -7.93
CA SER A 415 11.74 9.20 -7.48
C SER A 415 10.76 10.26 -7.01
N LEU A 416 11.21 11.18 -6.15
CA LEU A 416 10.38 12.27 -5.62
C LEU A 416 9.92 13.22 -6.73
N HIS A 417 10.81 13.58 -7.66
CA HIS A 417 10.45 14.40 -8.82
C HIS A 417 9.38 13.72 -9.68
N THR A 418 9.54 12.43 -9.95
CA THR A 418 8.58 11.61 -10.72
C THR A 418 7.24 11.49 -10.01
N ALA A 419 7.25 11.26 -8.69
CA ALA A 419 6.04 11.15 -7.88
C ALA A 419 5.20 12.44 -7.95
N ILE A 420 5.82 13.60 -7.67
CA ILE A 420 5.15 14.90 -7.74
C ILE A 420 4.59 15.16 -9.15
N THR A 421 5.38 14.87 -10.19
CA THR A 421 4.95 15.02 -11.59
C THR A 421 3.72 14.16 -11.91
N ALA A 422 3.75 12.88 -11.51
CA ALA A 422 2.67 11.93 -11.73
C ALA A 422 1.39 12.32 -10.97
N GLU A 423 1.51 12.63 -9.68
CA GLU A 423 0.38 13.04 -8.85
C GLU A 423 -0.29 14.30 -9.38
N VAL A 424 0.48 15.33 -9.75
CA VAL A 424 -0.06 16.57 -10.34
C VAL A 424 -0.78 16.30 -11.65
N ALA A 425 -0.22 15.47 -12.54
CA ALA A 425 -0.84 15.10 -13.80
C ALA A 425 -2.17 14.37 -13.59
N VAL A 426 -2.21 13.39 -12.68
CA VAL A 426 -3.41 12.65 -12.29
C VAL A 426 -4.46 13.57 -11.71
N LEU A 427 -4.10 14.37 -10.71
CA LEU A 427 -5.03 15.26 -10.01
C LEU A 427 -5.62 16.32 -10.93
N ARG A 428 -4.82 16.95 -11.79
CA ARG A 428 -5.31 17.93 -12.78
C ARG A 428 -6.29 17.30 -13.76
N ASN A 429 -6.02 16.08 -14.25
CA ASN A 429 -6.93 15.37 -15.11
C ASN A 429 -8.28 15.10 -14.43
N LEU A 430 -8.26 14.58 -13.19
CA LEU A 430 -9.47 14.27 -12.44
C LEU A 430 -10.25 15.53 -12.03
N LEU A 431 -9.56 16.56 -11.55
CA LEU A 431 -10.14 17.83 -11.10
C LEU A 431 -10.57 18.75 -12.27
N SER A 432 -10.25 18.42 -13.52
CA SER A 432 -10.81 19.07 -14.71
C SER A 432 -12.15 18.49 -15.15
N SER A 433 -12.60 17.40 -14.55
CA SER A 433 -13.86 16.70 -14.85
C SER A 433 -15.01 17.19 -13.98
N SER A 434 -16.23 16.79 -14.32
CA SER A 434 -17.36 16.88 -13.39
C SER A 434 -17.51 15.59 -12.56
N SER A 435 -18.10 15.69 -11.36
CA SER A 435 -18.46 14.50 -10.55
C SER A 435 -19.31 13.50 -11.32
N ASP A 436 -20.26 13.98 -12.14
CA ASP A 436 -21.13 13.12 -12.96
C ASP A 436 -20.35 12.38 -14.06
N GLU A 437 -19.34 13.02 -14.63
CA GLU A 437 -18.45 12.36 -15.61
C GLU A 437 -17.66 11.25 -14.94
N LEU A 438 -17.04 11.51 -13.78
CA LEU A 438 -16.27 10.51 -13.03
C LEU A 438 -17.17 9.35 -12.59
N LYS A 439 -18.37 9.62 -12.08
CA LYS A 439 -19.32 8.57 -11.72
C LYS A 439 -19.72 7.69 -12.89
N ARG A 440 -19.98 8.29 -14.07
CA ARG A 440 -20.27 7.50 -15.29
C ARG A 440 -19.08 6.66 -15.74
N LEU A 441 -17.87 7.23 -15.66
CA LEU A 441 -16.64 6.52 -16.02
C LEU A 441 -16.43 5.29 -15.14
N THR A 442 -16.65 5.44 -13.83
CA THR A 442 -16.32 4.41 -12.84
C THR A 442 -17.46 3.43 -12.54
N ALA A 443 -18.69 3.71 -13.02
CA ALA A 443 -19.87 2.90 -12.73
C ALA A 443 -19.84 1.46 -13.30
N GLN A 444 -18.97 1.17 -14.26
CA GLN A 444 -18.94 -0.12 -14.98
C GLN A 444 -17.92 -1.13 -14.42
N SER A 445 -17.21 -0.80 -13.34
CA SER A 445 -16.09 -1.61 -12.86
C SER A 445 -16.10 -1.73 -11.34
N HIS A 446 -16.96 -2.63 -10.86
CA HIS A 446 -16.79 -3.24 -9.54
C HIS A 446 -16.28 -4.68 -9.72
N PRO A 447 -15.39 -5.20 -8.82
CA PRO A 447 -14.94 -6.58 -8.86
C PRO A 447 -16.08 -7.56 -8.70
#